data_8b74941bc371a7cecc9cc46051cd20bf
#
_entry.id   8b74941bc371a7cecc9cc46051cd20bf
#
_cell.length_a   1.000
_cell.length_b   1.000
_cell.length_c   1.000
_cell.angle_alpha   90.00
_cell.angle_beta   90.00
_cell.angle_gamma   90.00
#
_symmetry.space_group_name_H-M   'P 1'
#
loop_
_entity.id
_entity.type
_entity.pdbx_description
1 polymer ?
#
loop_
_entity_poly.entity_id
_entity_poly.type
_entity_poly.pdbx_seq_one_letter_code
_entity_poly.pdbx_strand_id
1 'polypeptide(L)'
;MNNVILQNQLWIDDIWEKVDRKLRRVAVKSRDKLPYTTKNGEHDNRAEKDVWWWTNGFWGGMMWLMYQATGNEDYRITAERSEQLLDPAFSRFEELHHDVGFMWHLVSGASYRITGNPSSRNRNLFAAATLASRYNVLGEYIQSWNGEGQIGYSIIDCLMNLPLLYWATEEIGDPRFKAIAVKHMDMALRDHIREDGSVNHIVDHKRDHVGVDQILAGQGYRPDSCWSRGLAWAIYGTVLAYIYVGKTEYLAAAQKTADYFIRECKKTDYFPVVDFRAPDLPRYYDSTAAMCAACGILELAKWVPQPDGERYTQEAIAILKASMEKCCDFGDDEDAIVLMGSERYPHKESDFAGLHIPIIYGDFFFVEAMLKLKKSDFLIW
;
A
#
# COMPACT_ATOMS: atom_id res chain seq x y z
N MET A 1 -10.45 25.98 0.67
CA MET A 1 -10.21 25.06 1.82
C MET A 1 -11.28 23.99 1.73
N ASN A 2 -10.95 22.70 1.78
CA ASN A 2 -11.96 21.63 1.64
C ASN A 2 -12.92 21.70 2.85
N ASN A 3 -14.18 22.01 2.57
CA ASN A 3 -15.19 22.24 3.61
C ASN A 3 -15.51 20.96 4.39
N VAL A 4 -15.41 19.81 3.72
CA VAL A 4 -15.66 18.49 4.34
C VAL A 4 -14.63 18.18 5.45
N ILE A 5 -13.35 18.50 5.25
CA ILE A 5 -12.31 18.31 6.26
C ILE A 5 -12.60 19.19 7.48
N LEU A 6 -12.96 20.46 7.27
CA LEU A 6 -13.27 21.38 8.37
C LEU A 6 -14.45 20.90 9.21
N GLN A 7 -15.49 20.37 8.59
CA GLN A 7 -16.66 19.81 9.29
C GLN A 7 -16.30 18.58 10.15
N ASN A 8 -15.20 17.91 9.86
CA ASN A 8 -14.74 16.72 10.57
C ASN A 8 -13.53 16.99 11.48
N GLN A 9 -13.11 18.25 11.65
CA GLN A 9 -11.85 18.60 12.33
C GLN A 9 -11.77 18.04 13.76
N LEU A 10 -12.83 18.14 14.56
CA LEU A 10 -12.84 17.63 15.94
C LEU A 10 -12.64 16.11 15.99
N TRP A 11 -13.24 15.37 15.06
CA TRP A 11 -13.05 13.93 14.95
C TRP A 11 -11.61 13.60 14.52
N ILE A 12 -11.05 14.33 13.54
CA ILE A 12 -9.67 14.14 13.06
C ILE A 12 -8.68 14.36 14.22
N ASP A 13 -8.86 15.40 15.00
CA ASP A 13 -7.95 15.75 16.09
C ASP A 13 -8.04 14.74 17.25
N ASP A 14 -9.26 14.30 17.64
CA ASP A 14 -9.45 13.26 18.66
C ASP A 14 -8.79 11.94 18.27
N ILE A 15 -8.97 11.51 17.02
CA ILE A 15 -8.35 10.26 16.53
C ILE A 15 -6.83 10.39 16.47
N TRP A 16 -6.32 11.53 16.00
CA TRP A 16 -4.88 11.75 15.94
C TRP A 16 -4.21 11.69 17.32
N GLU A 17 -4.83 12.28 18.35
CA GLU A 17 -4.32 12.19 19.71
C GLU A 17 -4.26 10.74 20.22
N LYS A 18 -5.25 9.93 19.90
CA LYS A 18 -5.28 8.50 20.24
C LYS A 18 -4.18 7.73 19.52
N VAL A 19 -3.98 7.99 18.22
CA VAL A 19 -2.91 7.40 17.40
C VAL A 19 -1.54 7.72 17.98
N ASP A 20 -1.23 9.02 18.19
CA ASP A 20 0.08 9.44 18.70
C ASP A 20 0.35 8.88 20.11
N ARG A 21 -0.63 8.90 21.01
CA ARG A 21 -0.50 8.33 22.34
C ARG A 21 -0.13 6.84 22.29
N LYS A 22 -0.84 6.05 21.48
CA LYS A 22 -0.57 4.61 21.33
C LYS A 22 0.78 4.35 20.70
N LEU A 23 1.08 4.99 19.59
CA LEU A 23 2.30 4.75 18.83
C LEU A 23 3.57 5.19 19.56
N ARG A 24 3.53 6.21 20.43
CA ARG A 24 4.67 6.58 21.29
C ARG A 24 5.15 5.41 22.16
N ARG A 25 4.21 4.67 22.73
CA ARG A 25 4.52 3.48 23.52
C ARG A 25 5.00 2.31 22.64
N VAL A 26 4.26 2.04 21.58
CA VAL A 26 4.52 0.88 20.70
C VAL A 26 5.82 1.07 19.92
N ALA A 27 6.17 2.28 19.52
CA ALA A 27 7.44 2.58 18.84
C ALA A 27 8.67 2.16 19.67
N VAL A 28 8.66 2.44 20.96
CA VAL A 28 9.75 2.04 21.88
C VAL A 28 9.74 0.53 22.12
N LYS A 29 8.57 -0.06 22.37
CA LYS A 29 8.38 -1.50 22.62
C LYS A 29 8.81 -2.36 21.43
N SER A 30 8.52 -1.92 20.21
CA SER A 30 8.78 -2.67 18.96
C SER A 30 9.97 -2.16 18.16
N ARG A 31 10.88 -1.39 18.77
CA ARG A 31 12.05 -0.76 18.10
C ARG A 31 12.94 -1.75 17.38
N ASP A 32 13.19 -2.90 17.96
CA ASP A 32 14.07 -3.95 17.42
C ASP A 32 13.30 -5.05 16.67
N LYS A 33 12.09 -4.72 16.17
CA LYS A 33 11.24 -5.63 15.41
C LYS A 33 10.96 -5.11 14.01
N LEU A 34 10.65 -6.05 13.10
CA LEU A 34 9.95 -5.80 11.83
C LEU A 34 8.58 -6.49 11.93
N PRO A 35 7.54 -5.80 12.42
CA PRO A 35 6.24 -6.41 12.65
C PRO A 35 5.51 -6.74 11.34
N TYR A 36 4.77 -7.85 11.35
CA TYR A 36 3.75 -8.18 10.36
C TYR A 36 2.35 -8.16 10.97
N THR A 37 2.19 -8.82 12.12
CA THR A 37 0.93 -8.96 12.84
C THR A 37 1.17 -8.90 14.34
N THR A 38 0.09 -9.03 15.13
CA THR A 38 0.22 -9.22 16.57
C THR A 38 -0.17 -10.64 16.97
N LYS A 39 0.41 -11.10 18.07
CA LYS A 39 0.07 -12.35 18.73
C LYS A 39 -0.11 -12.07 20.23
N ASN A 40 -1.30 -12.34 20.73
CA ASN A 40 -1.68 -12.01 22.13
C ASN A 40 -1.48 -10.51 22.45
N GLY A 41 -1.81 -9.65 21.51
CA GLY A 41 -1.68 -8.20 21.65
C GLY A 41 -0.28 -7.63 21.42
N GLU A 42 0.72 -8.44 21.08
CA GLU A 42 2.10 -7.98 20.88
C GLU A 42 2.57 -8.19 19.44
N HIS A 43 3.26 -7.21 18.88
CA HIS A 43 3.90 -7.33 17.57
C HIS A 43 4.83 -8.53 17.50
N ASP A 44 4.69 -9.34 16.43
CA ASP A 44 5.67 -10.37 16.04
C ASP A 44 6.98 -9.74 15.52
N ASN A 45 7.95 -10.57 15.13
CA ASN A 45 9.21 -10.09 14.58
C ASN A 45 9.62 -10.91 13.35
N ARG A 46 9.55 -10.30 12.16
CA ARG A 46 9.98 -10.91 10.89
C ARG A 46 11.48 -10.80 10.65
N ALA A 47 12.18 -9.88 11.33
CA ALA A 47 13.63 -9.73 11.18
C ALA A 47 14.40 -11.02 11.48
N GLU A 48 13.87 -11.86 12.37
CA GLU A 48 14.51 -13.12 12.79
C GLU A 48 14.24 -14.31 11.87
N LYS A 49 13.12 -14.28 11.11
CA LYS A 49 12.64 -15.45 10.36
C LYS A 49 12.71 -15.25 8.85
N ASP A 50 12.19 -14.11 8.38
CA ASP A 50 12.00 -13.80 6.98
C ASP A 50 12.20 -12.29 6.75
N VAL A 51 13.42 -11.84 6.93
CA VAL A 51 13.83 -10.43 6.78
C VAL A 51 13.49 -9.87 5.39
N TRP A 52 13.30 -10.74 4.38
CA TRP A 52 12.85 -10.39 3.03
C TRP A 52 11.33 -10.27 2.87
N TRP A 53 10.56 -10.43 3.96
CA TRP A 53 9.11 -10.36 3.90
C TRP A 53 8.64 -8.97 3.43
N TRP A 54 7.79 -8.94 2.43
CA TRP A 54 7.43 -7.75 1.68
C TRP A 54 6.85 -6.59 2.51
N THR A 55 6.26 -6.89 3.68
CA THR A 55 5.69 -5.86 4.55
C THR A 55 6.70 -5.18 5.47
N ASN A 56 7.96 -5.62 5.49
CA ASN A 56 8.94 -5.18 6.49
C ASN A 56 9.31 -3.69 6.41
N GLY A 57 8.95 -2.99 5.34
CA GLY A 57 9.14 -1.54 5.23
C GLY A 57 8.03 -0.70 5.86
N PHE A 58 6.83 -1.24 6.06
CA PHE A 58 5.69 -0.45 6.53
C PHE A 58 5.86 0.09 7.94
N TRP A 59 6.46 -0.69 8.85
CA TRP A 59 6.73 -0.23 10.21
C TRP A 59 7.66 0.98 10.23
N GLY A 60 8.83 0.88 9.61
CA GLY A 60 9.78 2.00 9.51
C GLY A 60 9.20 3.20 8.78
N GLY A 61 8.41 2.95 7.70
CA GLY A 61 7.69 3.99 6.98
C GLY A 61 6.67 4.73 7.85
N MET A 62 5.89 4.01 8.64
CA MET A 62 4.95 4.60 9.60
C MET A 62 5.67 5.43 10.66
N MET A 63 6.82 4.98 11.14
CA MET A 63 7.63 5.75 12.10
C MET A 63 8.18 7.04 11.47
N TRP A 64 8.57 7.05 10.21
CA TRP A 64 8.94 8.27 9.49
C TRP A 64 7.76 9.25 9.34
N LEU A 65 6.57 8.75 9.03
CA LEU A 65 5.35 9.56 9.00
C LEU A 65 5.08 10.22 10.35
N MET A 66 5.18 9.46 11.44
CA MET A 66 4.98 9.96 12.80
C MET A 66 6.05 10.97 13.21
N TYR A 67 7.32 10.72 12.86
CA TYR A 67 8.40 11.68 13.10
C TYR A 67 8.16 13.00 12.37
N GLN A 68 7.81 12.95 11.09
CA GLN A 68 7.52 14.13 10.28
C GLN A 68 6.36 14.97 10.85
N ALA A 69 5.36 14.31 11.43
CA ALA A 69 4.21 14.98 11.99
C ALA A 69 4.42 15.55 13.39
N THR A 70 5.31 14.95 14.20
CA THR A 70 5.41 15.25 15.64
C THR A 70 6.78 15.75 16.08
N GLY A 71 7.84 15.48 15.32
CA GLY A 71 9.23 15.73 15.71
C GLY A 71 9.73 14.86 16.87
N ASN A 72 9.00 13.80 17.25
CA ASN A 72 9.43 12.96 18.36
C ASN A 72 10.55 12.00 17.93
N GLU A 73 11.70 12.10 18.58
CA GLU A 73 12.92 11.36 18.29
C GLU A 73 12.79 9.83 18.43
N ASP A 74 11.90 9.33 19.28
CA ASP A 74 11.67 7.88 19.40
C ASP A 74 11.17 7.28 18.10
N TYR A 75 10.35 8.00 17.33
CA TYR A 75 9.91 7.58 16.02
C TYR A 75 11.08 7.52 15.03
N ARG A 76 11.93 8.56 14.99
CA ARG A 76 13.12 8.58 14.13
C ARG A 76 14.08 7.44 14.43
N ILE A 77 14.41 7.23 15.72
CA ILE A 77 15.31 6.15 16.16
C ILE A 77 14.75 4.78 15.75
N THR A 78 13.45 4.58 15.90
CA THR A 78 12.79 3.32 15.50
C THR A 78 12.78 3.13 14.00
N ALA A 79 12.54 4.17 13.21
CA ALA A 79 12.59 4.13 11.75
C ALA A 79 14.00 3.81 11.23
N GLU A 80 15.04 4.47 11.77
CA GLU A 80 16.44 4.21 11.44
C GLU A 80 16.85 2.78 11.83
N ARG A 81 16.35 2.28 12.95
CA ARG A 81 16.58 0.90 13.37
C ARG A 81 15.93 -0.12 12.42
N SER A 82 14.71 0.15 11.96
CA SER A 82 14.02 -0.69 10.97
C SER A 82 14.81 -0.78 9.66
N GLU A 83 15.40 0.32 9.21
CA GLU A 83 16.28 0.32 8.03
C GLU A 83 17.49 -0.61 8.21
N GLN A 84 18.15 -0.57 9.37
CA GLN A 84 19.29 -1.44 9.67
C GLN A 84 18.89 -2.91 9.74
N LEU A 85 17.71 -3.22 10.29
CA LEU A 85 17.18 -4.57 10.36
C LEU A 85 16.87 -5.17 8.99
N LEU A 86 16.59 -4.33 7.97
CA LEU A 86 16.34 -4.76 6.59
C LEU A 86 17.62 -5.08 5.79
N ASP A 87 18.78 -4.57 6.17
CA ASP A 87 20.03 -4.72 5.41
C ASP A 87 20.38 -6.16 4.99
N PRO A 88 20.20 -7.19 5.84
CA PRO A 88 20.49 -8.58 5.46
C PRO A 88 19.64 -9.09 4.28
N ALA A 89 18.48 -8.49 4.02
CA ALA A 89 17.61 -8.89 2.91
C ALA A 89 18.26 -8.66 1.53
N PHE A 90 19.17 -7.68 1.38
CA PHE A 90 19.89 -7.46 0.11
C PHE A 90 20.74 -8.65 -0.34
N SER A 91 21.07 -9.58 0.54
CA SER A 91 21.79 -10.82 0.18
C SER A 91 20.86 -11.95 -0.28
N ARG A 92 19.54 -11.72 -0.32
CA ARG A 92 18.51 -12.72 -0.59
C ARG A 92 17.89 -12.52 -1.97
N PHE A 93 18.66 -12.73 -3.04
CA PHE A 93 18.21 -12.46 -4.40
C PHE A 93 16.93 -13.21 -4.81
N GLU A 94 16.80 -14.47 -4.43
CA GLU A 94 15.66 -15.30 -4.83
C GLU A 94 14.36 -14.90 -4.12
N GLU A 95 14.46 -14.38 -2.91
CA GLU A 95 13.32 -13.95 -2.11
C GLU A 95 12.90 -12.51 -2.38
N LEU A 96 13.80 -11.68 -2.95
CA LEU A 96 13.45 -10.32 -3.34
C LEU A 96 12.68 -10.31 -4.66
N HIS A 97 11.60 -9.57 -4.68
CA HIS A 97 10.67 -9.52 -5.80
C HIS A 97 10.09 -8.11 -6.01
N HIS A 98 8.95 -7.97 -6.68
CA HIS A 98 8.38 -6.68 -7.05
C HIS A 98 8.09 -5.74 -5.87
N ASP A 99 7.98 -6.26 -4.63
CA ASP A 99 7.65 -5.48 -3.43
C ASP A 99 8.83 -4.75 -2.77
N VAL A 100 9.99 -4.73 -3.40
CA VAL A 100 11.16 -3.99 -2.89
C VAL A 100 10.91 -2.50 -2.69
N GLY A 101 9.90 -1.94 -3.38
CA GLY A 101 9.44 -0.57 -3.14
C GLY A 101 8.78 -0.42 -1.77
N PHE A 102 7.89 -1.31 -1.39
CA PHE A 102 7.31 -1.36 -0.05
C PHE A 102 8.38 -1.51 1.04
N MET A 103 9.43 -2.30 0.77
CA MET A 103 10.47 -2.57 1.75
C MET A 103 11.41 -1.37 1.97
N TRP A 104 11.91 -0.74 0.90
CA TRP A 104 12.94 0.29 1.04
C TRP A 104 12.48 1.71 0.74
N HIS A 105 11.55 1.91 -0.20
CA HIS A 105 11.14 3.28 -0.53
C HIS A 105 10.44 3.98 0.64
N LEU A 106 9.63 3.23 1.40
CA LEU A 106 8.96 3.73 2.60
C LEU A 106 9.93 4.02 3.76
N VAL A 107 11.04 3.29 3.86
CA VAL A 107 12.01 3.42 4.95
C VAL A 107 13.20 4.25 4.49
N SER A 108 14.02 3.70 3.60
CA SER A 108 15.26 4.33 3.13
C SER A 108 14.98 5.56 2.26
N GLY A 109 13.97 5.49 1.38
CA GLY A 109 13.54 6.63 0.60
C GLY A 109 13.04 7.79 1.46
N ALA A 110 12.23 7.50 2.48
CA ALA A 110 11.78 8.50 3.44
C ALA A 110 12.94 9.02 4.30
N SER A 111 13.79 8.14 4.82
CA SER A 111 14.98 8.49 5.59
C SER A 111 15.87 9.51 4.84
N TYR A 112 16.19 9.20 3.58
CA TYR A 112 17.00 10.11 2.77
C TYR A 112 16.34 11.46 2.54
N ARG A 113 15.06 11.49 2.18
CA ARG A 113 14.33 12.74 1.93
C ARG A 113 14.17 13.62 3.17
N ILE A 114 14.14 13.02 4.37
CA ILE A 114 13.98 13.73 5.64
C ILE A 114 15.33 14.15 6.22
N THR A 115 16.35 13.28 6.15
CA THR A 115 17.62 13.47 6.88
C THR A 115 18.82 13.79 5.98
N GLY A 116 18.71 13.53 4.67
CA GLY A 116 19.85 13.62 3.74
C GLY A 116 20.85 12.45 3.86
N ASN A 117 20.52 11.36 4.57
CA ASN A 117 21.44 10.25 4.83
C ASN A 117 21.87 9.54 3.52
N PRO A 118 23.17 9.61 3.13
CA PRO A 118 23.63 9.02 1.88
C PRO A 118 23.57 7.49 1.86
N SER A 119 23.64 6.83 3.02
CA SER A 119 23.49 5.37 3.10
C SER A 119 22.07 4.95 2.79
N SER A 120 21.07 5.69 3.28
CA SER A 120 19.66 5.47 2.97
C SER A 120 19.38 5.70 1.48
N ARG A 121 19.98 6.75 0.91
CA ARG A 121 19.93 7.00 -0.54
C ARG A 121 20.41 5.78 -1.34
N ASN A 122 21.56 5.24 -0.98
CA ASN A 122 22.16 4.10 -1.68
C ASN A 122 21.28 2.84 -1.57
N ARG A 123 20.72 2.55 -0.38
CA ARG A 123 19.77 1.44 -0.20
C ARG A 123 18.57 1.56 -1.13
N ASN A 124 17.98 2.75 -1.20
CA ASN A 124 16.81 2.99 -2.06
C ASN A 124 17.16 2.86 -3.55
N LEU A 125 18.36 3.29 -3.98
CA LEU A 125 18.84 3.08 -5.36
C LEU A 125 19.11 1.60 -5.67
N PHE A 126 19.65 0.80 -4.73
CA PHE A 126 19.78 -0.64 -4.90
C PHE A 126 18.41 -1.32 -5.04
N ALA A 127 17.43 -0.93 -4.25
CA ALA A 127 16.07 -1.42 -4.38
C ALA A 127 15.47 -1.05 -5.75
N ALA A 128 15.69 0.18 -6.23
CA ALA A 128 15.25 0.61 -7.55
C ALA A 128 15.90 -0.21 -8.68
N ALA A 129 17.20 -0.48 -8.60
CA ALA A 129 17.89 -1.34 -9.55
C ALA A 129 17.35 -2.77 -9.52
N THR A 130 17.05 -3.31 -8.34
CA THR A 130 16.44 -4.63 -8.17
C THR A 130 15.05 -4.68 -8.83
N LEU A 131 14.20 -3.67 -8.61
CA LEU A 131 12.88 -3.62 -9.25
C LEU A 131 12.98 -3.49 -10.77
N ALA A 132 13.87 -2.62 -11.25
CA ALA A 132 14.09 -2.40 -12.68
C ALA A 132 14.61 -3.66 -13.39
N SER A 133 15.47 -4.46 -12.74
CA SER A 133 16.01 -5.71 -13.30
C SER A 133 14.95 -6.77 -13.60
N ARG A 134 13.76 -6.64 -13.01
CA ARG A 134 12.63 -7.55 -13.19
C ARG A 134 11.78 -7.24 -14.43
N TYR A 135 12.12 -6.18 -15.15
CA TYR A 135 11.35 -5.77 -16.33
C TYR A 135 11.58 -6.69 -17.52
N ASN A 136 10.51 -7.32 -18.01
CA ASN A 136 10.50 -8.05 -19.25
C ASN A 136 10.30 -7.08 -20.43
N VAL A 137 11.35 -6.89 -21.24
CA VAL A 137 11.36 -5.94 -22.37
C VAL A 137 10.39 -6.37 -23.48
N LEU A 138 10.20 -7.68 -23.70
CA LEU A 138 9.36 -8.21 -24.76
C LEU A 138 7.88 -8.17 -24.42
N GLY A 139 7.54 -8.43 -23.15
CA GLY A 139 6.15 -8.42 -22.67
C GLY A 139 5.71 -7.08 -22.08
N GLU A 140 6.64 -6.16 -21.85
CA GLU A 140 6.42 -4.81 -21.28
C GLU A 140 5.85 -4.82 -19.85
N TYR A 141 6.24 -5.77 -18.99
CA TYR A 141 5.80 -5.88 -17.60
C TYR A 141 6.96 -6.09 -16.62
N ILE A 142 6.76 -5.75 -15.36
CA ILE A 142 7.65 -6.13 -14.24
C ILE A 142 7.17 -7.48 -13.71
N GLN A 143 8.05 -8.48 -13.70
CA GLN A 143 7.79 -9.81 -13.17
C GLN A 143 7.59 -9.75 -11.64
N SER A 144 6.52 -10.40 -11.13
CA SER A 144 6.18 -10.36 -9.72
C SER A 144 7.12 -11.18 -8.85
N TRP A 145 7.23 -12.47 -9.08
CA TRP A 145 7.99 -13.40 -8.22
C TRP A 145 9.02 -14.23 -8.99
N ASN A 146 9.88 -14.97 -8.25
CA ASN A 146 10.94 -15.81 -8.81
C ASN A 146 10.58 -17.29 -8.84
N GLY A 147 9.36 -17.69 -8.45
CA GLY A 147 8.94 -19.08 -8.40
C GLY A 147 8.89 -19.75 -9.76
N GLU A 148 9.04 -21.07 -9.77
CA GLU A 148 8.91 -21.88 -10.98
C GLU A 148 7.53 -21.64 -11.64
N GLY A 149 7.52 -21.43 -12.95
CA GLY A 149 6.30 -21.14 -13.71
C GLY A 149 5.76 -19.71 -13.60
N GLN A 150 6.37 -18.84 -12.77
CA GLN A 150 5.88 -17.47 -12.52
C GLN A 150 6.54 -16.38 -13.37
N ILE A 151 7.33 -16.74 -14.38
CA ILE A 151 8.08 -15.77 -15.21
C ILE A 151 7.15 -14.79 -15.94
N GLY A 152 5.92 -15.21 -16.29
CA GLY A 152 4.91 -14.39 -16.96
C GLY A 152 4.07 -13.51 -16.02
N TYR A 153 4.20 -13.64 -14.71
CA TYR A 153 3.28 -13.02 -13.76
C TYR A 153 3.58 -11.55 -13.53
N SER A 154 2.57 -10.71 -13.73
CA SER A 154 2.47 -9.39 -13.11
C SER A 154 1.33 -9.37 -12.09
N ILE A 155 1.41 -8.47 -11.12
CA ILE A 155 0.42 -8.32 -10.06
C ILE A 155 0.04 -6.85 -9.90
N ILE A 156 -1.22 -6.58 -9.60
CA ILE A 156 -1.74 -5.22 -9.43
C ILE A 156 -1.01 -4.44 -8.31
N ASP A 157 -0.50 -5.12 -7.29
CA ASP A 157 0.24 -4.58 -6.15
C ASP A 157 1.51 -3.84 -6.58
N CYS A 158 2.11 -4.24 -7.71
CA CYS A 158 3.32 -3.63 -8.24
C CYS A 158 3.15 -2.14 -8.54
N LEU A 159 1.92 -1.67 -8.79
CA LEU A 159 1.65 -0.24 -9.03
C LEU A 159 2.08 0.65 -7.86
N MET A 160 2.01 0.14 -6.62
CA MET A 160 2.47 0.84 -5.42
C MET A 160 3.98 0.82 -5.24
N ASN A 161 4.71 0.01 -6.02
CA ASN A 161 6.16 -0.05 -5.99
C ASN A 161 6.82 0.83 -7.07
N LEU A 162 6.05 1.33 -8.05
CA LEU A 162 6.54 2.19 -9.13
C LEU A 162 7.07 3.55 -8.67
N PRO A 163 6.57 4.19 -7.58
CA PRO A 163 7.15 5.43 -7.05
C PRO A 163 8.65 5.36 -6.81
N LEU A 164 9.16 4.19 -6.38
CA LEU A 164 10.60 3.94 -6.26
C LEU A 164 11.37 4.20 -7.56
N LEU A 165 10.82 3.79 -8.71
CA LEU A 165 11.44 3.98 -10.03
C LEU A 165 11.32 5.44 -10.52
N TYR A 166 10.20 6.11 -10.25
CA TYR A 166 10.05 7.53 -10.56
C TYR A 166 11.07 8.35 -9.77
N TRP A 167 11.16 8.11 -8.45
CA TRP A 167 12.15 8.75 -7.58
C TRP A 167 13.59 8.51 -8.06
N ALA A 168 13.93 7.27 -8.43
CA ALA A 168 15.29 6.95 -8.87
C ALA A 168 15.69 7.75 -10.13
N THR A 169 14.75 7.93 -11.08
CA THR A 169 15.00 8.80 -12.25
C THR A 169 15.26 10.25 -11.84
N GLU A 170 14.46 10.80 -10.93
CA GLU A 170 14.62 12.18 -10.47
C GLU A 170 15.94 12.37 -9.71
N GLU A 171 16.32 11.37 -8.91
CA GLU A 171 17.50 11.42 -8.05
C GLU A 171 18.83 11.34 -8.80
N ILE A 172 18.94 10.50 -9.84
CA ILE A 172 20.21 10.29 -10.55
C ILE A 172 20.17 10.73 -12.02
N GLY A 173 19.05 11.25 -12.51
CA GLY A 173 18.89 11.71 -13.89
C GLY A 173 18.85 10.58 -14.93
N ASP A 174 18.67 9.32 -14.52
CA ASP A 174 18.61 8.19 -15.45
C ASP A 174 17.16 7.91 -15.87
N PRO A 175 16.79 8.16 -17.14
CA PRO A 175 15.40 8.01 -17.59
C PRO A 175 14.93 6.56 -17.66
N ARG A 176 15.81 5.56 -17.58
CA ARG A 176 15.46 4.13 -17.71
C ARG A 176 14.47 3.70 -16.63
N PHE A 177 14.63 4.14 -15.39
CA PHE A 177 13.74 3.76 -14.29
C PHE A 177 12.32 4.24 -14.53
N LYS A 178 12.12 5.52 -14.86
CA LYS A 178 10.79 6.08 -15.18
C LYS A 178 10.19 5.43 -16.43
N ALA A 179 11.01 5.13 -17.45
CA ALA A 179 10.53 4.47 -18.65
C ALA A 179 9.96 3.07 -18.36
N ILE A 180 10.63 2.27 -17.52
CA ILE A 180 10.14 0.96 -17.06
C ILE A 180 8.81 1.11 -16.30
N ALA A 181 8.74 2.06 -15.35
CA ALA A 181 7.53 2.29 -14.57
C ALA A 181 6.34 2.72 -15.44
N VAL A 182 6.57 3.59 -16.42
CA VAL A 182 5.55 4.03 -17.38
C VAL A 182 5.03 2.86 -18.23
N LYS A 183 5.94 2.01 -18.74
CA LYS A 183 5.56 0.84 -19.52
C LYS A 183 4.75 -0.17 -18.70
N HIS A 184 5.14 -0.41 -17.46
CA HIS A 184 4.39 -1.29 -16.58
C HIS A 184 3.01 -0.69 -16.22
N MET A 185 2.91 0.61 -15.98
CA MET A 185 1.63 1.28 -15.73
C MET A 185 0.72 1.23 -16.96
N ASP A 186 1.25 1.49 -18.16
CA ASP A 186 0.48 1.41 -19.42
C ASP A 186 -0.03 -0.02 -19.65
N MET A 187 0.78 -1.04 -19.34
CA MET A 187 0.36 -2.44 -19.33
C MET A 187 -0.76 -2.70 -18.33
N ALA A 188 -0.64 -2.17 -17.10
CA ALA A 188 -1.65 -2.38 -16.06
C ALA A 188 -3.00 -1.75 -16.43
N LEU A 189 -3.01 -0.59 -17.09
CA LEU A 189 -4.24 0.00 -17.60
C LEU A 189 -4.92 -0.89 -18.65
N ARG A 190 -4.13 -1.58 -19.48
CA ARG A 190 -4.62 -2.46 -20.53
C ARG A 190 -5.10 -3.81 -20.02
N ASP A 191 -4.33 -4.44 -19.09
CA ASP A 191 -4.46 -5.85 -18.75
C ASP A 191 -5.03 -6.10 -17.35
N HIS A 192 -4.81 -5.19 -16.39
CA HIS A 192 -5.31 -5.31 -15.02
C HIS A 192 -6.62 -4.56 -14.79
N ILE A 193 -6.78 -3.34 -15.32
CA ILE A 193 -7.96 -2.50 -15.04
C ILE A 193 -9.05 -2.78 -16.08
N ARG A 194 -10.16 -3.34 -15.63
CA ARG A 194 -11.30 -3.66 -16.50
C ARG A 194 -12.12 -2.42 -16.86
N GLU A 195 -12.95 -2.55 -17.89
CA GLU A 195 -13.78 -1.46 -18.40
C GLU A 195 -14.72 -0.88 -17.32
N ASP A 196 -15.26 -1.72 -16.44
CA ASP A 196 -16.16 -1.33 -15.36
C ASP A 196 -15.48 -0.73 -14.11
N GLY A 197 -14.14 -0.66 -14.10
CA GLY A 197 -13.32 -0.15 -13.00
C GLY A 197 -12.88 -1.21 -11.99
N SER A 198 -13.34 -2.45 -12.12
CA SER A 198 -12.78 -3.57 -11.33
C SER A 198 -11.39 -3.95 -11.82
N VAL A 199 -10.66 -4.79 -11.06
CA VAL A 199 -9.29 -5.17 -11.42
C VAL A 199 -9.09 -6.68 -11.47
N ASN A 200 -8.18 -7.12 -12.35
CA ASN A 200 -7.55 -8.43 -12.31
C ASN A 200 -6.43 -8.39 -11.26
N HIS A 201 -6.32 -9.41 -10.43
CA HIS A 201 -5.26 -9.48 -9.43
C HIS A 201 -3.93 -9.86 -10.05
N ILE A 202 -3.83 -11.04 -10.65
CA ILE A 202 -2.61 -11.54 -11.31
C ILE A 202 -2.91 -11.76 -12.79
N VAL A 203 -2.00 -11.26 -13.63
CA VAL A 203 -2.00 -11.52 -15.08
C VAL A 203 -0.76 -12.33 -15.42
N ASP A 204 -0.95 -13.49 -16.05
CA ASP A 204 0.12 -14.27 -16.68
C ASP A 204 0.25 -13.84 -18.13
N HIS A 205 1.38 -13.22 -18.45
CA HIS A 205 1.67 -12.65 -19.77
C HIS A 205 2.41 -13.64 -20.66
N LYS A 206 2.33 -13.43 -21.98
CA LYS A 206 3.25 -14.01 -22.94
C LYS A 206 4.69 -13.56 -22.60
N ARG A 207 5.66 -14.47 -22.75
CA ARG A 207 7.04 -14.21 -22.35
C ARG A 207 7.88 -13.55 -23.44
N ASP A 208 7.47 -13.66 -24.68
CA ASP A 208 8.21 -13.29 -25.89
C ASP A 208 7.58 -12.16 -26.71
N HIS A 209 6.38 -11.72 -26.33
CA HIS A 209 5.67 -10.59 -26.94
C HIS A 209 4.60 -10.03 -25.97
N VAL A 210 4.07 -8.86 -26.28
CA VAL A 210 2.96 -8.25 -25.54
C VAL A 210 1.68 -9.08 -25.73
N GLY A 211 1.08 -9.51 -24.61
CA GLY A 211 -0.17 -10.28 -24.61
C GLY A 211 -0.42 -11.03 -23.32
N VAL A 212 -1.68 -11.33 -23.06
CA VAL A 212 -2.14 -12.08 -21.89
C VAL A 212 -2.27 -13.55 -22.24
N ASP A 213 -1.81 -14.43 -21.37
CA ASP A 213 -1.99 -15.88 -21.44
C ASP A 213 -3.20 -16.32 -20.62
N GLN A 214 -3.27 -15.88 -19.37
CA GLN A 214 -4.38 -16.17 -18.48
C GLN A 214 -4.49 -15.14 -17.34
N ILE A 215 -5.65 -15.12 -16.69
CA ILE A 215 -5.91 -14.35 -15.46
C ILE A 215 -6.01 -15.32 -14.29
N LEU A 216 -5.40 -14.98 -13.16
CA LEU A 216 -5.39 -15.82 -11.96
C LEU A 216 -6.08 -15.10 -10.79
N ALA A 217 -6.76 -15.89 -9.95
CA ALA A 217 -7.44 -15.37 -8.77
C ALA A 217 -6.47 -14.74 -7.75
N GLY A 218 -5.31 -15.34 -7.57
CA GLY A 218 -4.35 -14.91 -6.55
C GLY A 218 -4.94 -14.96 -5.15
N GLN A 219 -5.10 -13.79 -4.52
CA GLN A 219 -5.69 -13.63 -3.19
C GLN A 219 -7.21 -13.39 -3.24
N GLY A 220 -7.79 -13.18 -4.42
CA GLY A 220 -9.23 -13.00 -4.62
C GLY A 220 -10.01 -14.32 -4.65
N TYR A 221 -11.33 -14.20 -4.78
CA TYR A 221 -12.25 -15.33 -4.83
C TYR A 221 -12.07 -16.19 -6.08
N ARG A 222 -11.91 -15.57 -7.26
CA ARG A 222 -11.71 -16.27 -8.54
C ARG A 222 -11.11 -15.33 -9.60
N PRO A 223 -10.65 -15.81 -10.76
CA PRO A 223 -9.98 -14.99 -11.77
C PRO A 223 -10.77 -13.77 -12.26
N ASP A 224 -12.10 -13.92 -12.40
CA ASP A 224 -13.00 -12.85 -12.86
C ASP A 224 -13.64 -12.04 -11.71
N SER A 225 -13.21 -12.29 -10.46
CA SER A 225 -13.66 -11.54 -9.29
C SER A 225 -12.92 -10.21 -9.10
N CYS A 226 -13.11 -9.53 -8.00
CA CYS A 226 -12.44 -8.26 -7.69
C CYS A 226 -12.01 -8.24 -6.23
N TRP A 227 -10.78 -8.66 -5.98
CA TRP A 227 -10.16 -8.57 -4.67
C TRP A 227 -10.03 -7.10 -4.24
N SER A 228 -10.62 -6.75 -3.10
CA SER A 228 -10.79 -5.35 -2.69
C SER A 228 -9.46 -4.64 -2.43
N ARG A 229 -8.48 -5.32 -1.83
CA ARG A 229 -7.15 -4.74 -1.59
C ARG A 229 -6.39 -4.55 -2.91
N GLY A 230 -6.51 -5.46 -3.87
CA GLY A 230 -5.94 -5.27 -5.21
C GLY A 230 -6.51 -4.03 -5.90
N LEU A 231 -7.81 -3.80 -5.75
CA LEU A 231 -8.45 -2.58 -6.23
C LEU A 231 -7.95 -1.33 -5.50
N ALA A 232 -7.71 -1.41 -4.18
CA ALA A 232 -7.12 -0.31 -3.41
C ALA A 232 -5.71 0.04 -3.89
N TRP A 233 -4.88 -0.98 -4.20
CA TRP A 233 -3.56 -0.77 -4.82
C TRP A 233 -3.66 -0.05 -6.18
N ALA A 234 -4.65 -0.42 -7.00
CA ALA A 234 -4.87 0.25 -8.29
C ALA A 234 -5.25 1.72 -8.12
N ILE A 235 -6.16 2.04 -7.20
CA ILE A 235 -6.57 3.43 -6.91
C ILE A 235 -5.34 4.26 -6.55
N TYR A 236 -4.58 3.82 -5.57
CA TYR A 236 -3.46 4.62 -5.07
C TYR A 236 -2.30 4.63 -6.05
N GLY A 237 -1.91 3.50 -6.62
CA GLY A 237 -0.82 3.41 -7.59
C GLY A 237 -1.06 4.23 -8.85
N THR A 238 -2.29 4.30 -9.36
CA THR A 238 -2.60 5.11 -10.55
C THR A 238 -2.56 6.61 -10.27
N VAL A 239 -3.05 7.07 -9.10
CA VAL A 239 -2.92 8.50 -8.75
C VAL A 239 -1.47 8.89 -8.49
N LEU A 240 -0.66 8.02 -7.85
CA LEU A 240 0.77 8.26 -7.69
C LEU A 240 1.48 8.34 -9.04
N ALA A 241 1.17 7.44 -9.98
CA ALA A 241 1.71 7.51 -11.34
C ALA A 241 1.31 8.82 -12.05
N TYR A 242 0.08 9.30 -11.86
CA TYR A 242 -0.33 10.61 -12.38
C TYR A 242 0.53 11.74 -11.81
N ILE A 243 0.80 11.74 -10.51
CA ILE A 243 1.62 12.77 -9.84
C ILE A 243 3.02 12.86 -10.48
N TYR A 244 3.67 11.70 -10.72
CA TYR A 244 5.03 11.64 -11.25
C TYR A 244 5.13 11.81 -12.78
N VAL A 245 4.08 11.46 -13.53
CA VAL A 245 4.14 11.38 -15.00
C VAL A 245 3.28 12.43 -15.69
N GLY A 246 2.15 12.82 -15.10
CA GLY A 246 1.21 13.79 -15.64
C GLY A 246 0.28 13.25 -16.74
N LYS A 247 0.26 11.93 -17.02
CA LYS A 247 -0.66 11.35 -18.01
C LYS A 247 -2.10 11.36 -17.50
N THR A 248 -3.00 12.01 -18.19
CA THR A 248 -4.43 12.13 -17.82
C THR A 248 -5.15 10.78 -17.76
N GLU A 249 -4.69 9.80 -18.53
CA GLU A 249 -5.20 8.44 -18.52
C GLU A 249 -5.00 7.75 -17.15
N TYR A 250 -3.93 8.07 -16.44
CA TYR A 250 -3.68 7.56 -15.10
C TYR A 250 -4.66 8.14 -14.07
N LEU A 251 -4.95 9.45 -14.19
CA LEU A 251 -5.96 10.09 -13.34
C LEU A 251 -7.37 9.54 -13.64
N ALA A 252 -7.71 9.34 -14.90
CA ALA A 252 -8.98 8.74 -15.29
C ALA A 252 -9.13 7.30 -14.79
N ALA A 253 -8.04 6.52 -14.79
CA ALA A 253 -8.02 5.19 -14.21
C ALA A 253 -8.21 5.21 -12.69
N ALA A 254 -7.57 6.16 -11.98
CA ALA A 254 -7.76 6.36 -10.55
C ALA A 254 -9.23 6.71 -10.22
N GLN A 255 -9.86 7.59 -10.96
CA GLN A 255 -11.28 7.93 -10.80
C GLN A 255 -12.18 6.70 -11.02
N LYS A 256 -11.97 5.98 -12.12
CA LYS A 256 -12.75 4.79 -12.48
C LYS A 256 -12.68 3.69 -11.40
N THR A 257 -11.48 3.40 -10.91
CA THR A 257 -11.25 2.37 -9.87
C THR A 257 -11.78 2.82 -8.51
N ALA A 258 -11.63 4.10 -8.15
CA ALA A 258 -12.19 4.68 -6.93
C ALA A 258 -13.72 4.65 -6.93
N ASP A 259 -14.36 5.03 -8.05
CA ASP A 259 -15.82 5.00 -8.17
C ASP A 259 -16.37 3.58 -8.06
N TYR A 260 -15.66 2.58 -8.62
CA TYR A 260 -16.02 1.17 -8.43
C TYR A 260 -15.91 0.77 -6.95
N PHE A 261 -14.79 1.06 -6.29
CA PHE A 261 -14.56 0.72 -4.88
C PHE A 261 -15.65 1.33 -3.98
N ILE A 262 -15.90 2.62 -4.13
CA ILE A 262 -16.90 3.37 -3.35
C ILE A 262 -18.29 2.75 -3.53
N ARG A 263 -18.68 2.46 -4.77
CA ARG A 263 -19.99 1.87 -5.09
C ARG A 263 -20.16 0.51 -4.42
N GLU A 264 -19.16 -0.36 -4.49
CA GLU A 264 -19.22 -1.69 -3.87
C GLU A 264 -19.16 -1.62 -2.34
N CYS A 265 -18.31 -0.75 -1.79
CA CYS A 265 -18.14 -0.56 -0.36
C CYS A 265 -19.40 -0.03 0.33
N LYS A 266 -20.20 0.80 -0.36
CA LYS A 266 -21.52 1.26 0.11
C LYS A 266 -22.50 0.14 0.39
N LYS A 267 -22.41 -0.99 -0.32
CA LYS A 267 -23.28 -2.17 -0.10
C LYS A 267 -23.03 -2.88 1.23
N THR A 268 -21.91 -2.55 1.87
CA THR A 268 -21.45 -3.12 3.15
C THR A 268 -21.17 -2.04 4.20
N ASP A 269 -21.95 -0.96 4.16
CA ASP A 269 -21.85 0.18 5.10
C ASP A 269 -20.45 0.75 5.21
N TYR A 270 -19.79 0.95 4.06
CA TYR A 270 -18.43 1.48 3.91
C TYR A 270 -17.30 0.65 4.54
N PHE A 271 -17.57 -0.62 4.90
CA PHE A 271 -16.54 -1.54 5.38
C PHE A 271 -16.33 -2.66 4.37
N PRO A 272 -15.22 -2.68 3.60
CA PRO A 272 -15.09 -3.54 2.43
C PRO A 272 -14.97 -5.02 2.80
N VAL A 273 -15.59 -5.87 1.99
CA VAL A 273 -15.35 -7.31 1.99
C VAL A 273 -14.03 -7.64 1.29
N VAL A 274 -13.48 -8.83 1.54
CA VAL A 274 -12.22 -9.29 0.92
C VAL A 274 -12.30 -9.29 -0.61
N ASP A 275 -13.47 -9.64 -1.17
CA ASP A 275 -13.66 -9.64 -2.62
C ASP A 275 -15.09 -9.18 -2.97
N PHE A 276 -15.21 -8.16 -3.79
CA PHE A 276 -16.49 -7.52 -4.14
C PHE A 276 -17.38 -8.35 -5.06
N ARG A 277 -16.87 -9.45 -5.61
CA ARG A 277 -17.61 -10.37 -6.47
C ARG A 277 -17.71 -11.79 -5.89
N ALA A 278 -17.31 -11.96 -4.63
CA ALA A 278 -17.58 -13.19 -3.89
C ALA A 278 -19.07 -13.31 -3.56
N PRO A 279 -19.53 -14.50 -3.21
CA PRO A 279 -20.89 -14.69 -2.70
C PRO A 279 -21.19 -13.80 -1.50
N ASP A 280 -22.45 -13.36 -1.36
CA ASP A 280 -22.89 -12.49 -0.27
C ASP A 280 -22.71 -13.12 1.13
N LEU A 281 -22.69 -14.43 1.22
CA LEU A 281 -22.51 -15.18 2.47
C LEU A 281 -21.62 -16.42 2.24
N PRO A 282 -20.68 -16.73 3.16
CA PRO A 282 -20.32 -15.91 4.31
C PRO A 282 -19.56 -14.65 3.90
N ARG A 283 -19.69 -13.56 4.64
CA ARG A 283 -18.94 -12.32 4.41
C ARG A 283 -17.62 -12.33 5.15
N TYR A 284 -16.55 -12.07 4.43
CA TYR A 284 -15.21 -11.86 4.96
C TYR A 284 -14.80 -10.42 4.67
N TYR A 285 -14.29 -9.71 5.68
CA TYR A 285 -13.94 -8.29 5.58
C TYR A 285 -12.43 -8.10 5.49
N ASP A 286 -12.00 -6.96 4.92
CA ASP A 286 -10.58 -6.57 4.88
C ASP A 286 -10.42 -5.08 5.19
N SER A 287 -10.08 -4.78 6.44
CA SER A 287 -9.82 -3.41 6.90
C SER A 287 -8.62 -2.76 6.18
N THR A 288 -7.65 -3.56 5.76
CA THR A 288 -6.46 -3.02 5.08
C THR A 288 -6.79 -2.46 3.70
N ALA A 289 -7.77 -3.07 3.01
CA ALA A 289 -8.30 -2.53 1.76
C ALA A 289 -8.98 -1.17 1.98
N ALA A 290 -9.73 -1.03 3.10
CA ALA A 290 -10.34 0.25 3.46
C ALA A 290 -9.31 1.36 3.65
N MET A 291 -8.26 1.09 4.45
CA MET A 291 -7.26 2.10 4.79
C MET A 291 -6.44 2.52 3.57
N CYS A 292 -6.00 1.57 2.73
CA CYS A 292 -5.28 1.86 1.51
C CYS A 292 -6.16 2.64 0.50
N ALA A 293 -7.40 2.21 0.29
CA ALA A 293 -8.32 2.91 -0.61
C ALA A 293 -8.59 4.33 -0.13
N ALA A 294 -8.79 4.55 1.17
CA ALA A 294 -8.98 5.89 1.73
C ALA A 294 -7.77 6.80 1.45
N CYS A 295 -6.53 6.31 1.59
CA CYS A 295 -5.32 7.06 1.22
C CYS A 295 -5.32 7.45 -0.26
N GLY A 296 -5.57 6.51 -1.15
CA GLY A 296 -5.61 6.75 -2.59
C GLY A 296 -6.74 7.71 -3.00
N ILE A 297 -7.92 7.56 -2.41
CA ILE A 297 -9.08 8.46 -2.67
C ILE A 297 -8.82 9.87 -2.15
N LEU A 298 -8.21 10.03 -0.95
CA LEU A 298 -7.82 11.34 -0.43
C LEU A 298 -6.75 12.01 -1.30
N GLU A 299 -5.82 11.23 -1.85
CA GLU A 299 -4.84 11.76 -2.78
C GLU A 299 -5.49 12.17 -4.11
N LEU A 300 -6.34 11.31 -4.67
CA LEU A 300 -7.13 11.61 -5.89
C LEU A 300 -7.94 12.90 -5.75
N ALA A 301 -8.55 13.13 -4.59
CA ALA A 301 -9.37 14.31 -4.31
C ALA A 301 -8.63 15.63 -4.50
N LYS A 302 -7.30 15.64 -4.43
CA LYS A 302 -6.46 16.84 -4.65
C LYS A 302 -6.31 17.19 -6.13
N TRP A 303 -6.48 16.21 -7.02
CA TRP A 303 -6.16 16.32 -8.45
C TRP A 303 -7.38 16.40 -9.35
N VAL A 304 -8.57 16.28 -8.81
CA VAL A 304 -9.83 16.42 -9.56
C VAL A 304 -10.50 17.76 -9.25
N PRO A 305 -11.25 18.35 -10.21
CA PRO A 305 -11.96 19.62 -9.98
C PRO A 305 -13.10 19.47 -8.95
N GLN A 306 -13.50 20.60 -8.36
CA GLN A 306 -14.71 20.62 -7.54
C GLN A 306 -15.98 20.54 -8.43
N PRO A 307 -17.05 19.85 -7.97
CA PRO A 307 -17.26 19.30 -6.61
C PRO A 307 -16.70 17.87 -6.36
N ASP A 308 -16.08 17.24 -7.36
CA ASP A 308 -15.63 15.85 -7.24
C ASP A 308 -14.59 15.66 -6.13
N GLY A 309 -13.67 16.61 -5.93
CA GLY A 309 -12.69 16.55 -4.86
C GLY A 309 -13.33 16.51 -3.46
N GLU A 310 -14.40 17.30 -3.23
CA GLU A 310 -15.15 17.23 -1.97
C GLU A 310 -15.91 15.90 -1.83
N ARG A 311 -16.51 15.40 -2.90
CA ARG A 311 -17.16 14.09 -2.93
C ARG A 311 -16.20 12.98 -2.55
N TYR A 312 -15.04 12.88 -3.19
CA TYR A 312 -14.03 11.86 -2.85
C TYR A 312 -13.53 11.98 -1.40
N THR A 313 -13.32 13.21 -0.92
CA THR A 313 -12.94 13.43 0.49
C THR A 313 -14.03 12.93 1.45
N GLN A 314 -15.30 13.17 1.15
CA GLN A 314 -16.42 12.70 1.97
C GLN A 314 -16.51 11.17 1.98
N GLU A 315 -16.35 10.52 0.82
CA GLU A 315 -16.39 9.06 0.71
C GLU A 315 -15.21 8.41 1.47
N ALA A 316 -14.00 8.97 1.36
CA ALA A 316 -12.86 8.47 2.12
C ALA A 316 -13.05 8.59 3.63
N ILE A 317 -13.60 9.71 4.11
CA ILE A 317 -13.92 9.90 5.55
C ILE A 317 -15.00 8.89 5.98
N ALA A 318 -16.00 8.59 5.14
CA ALA A 318 -17.02 7.60 5.46
C ALA A 318 -16.41 6.19 5.61
N ILE A 319 -15.50 5.80 4.72
CA ILE A 319 -14.75 4.53 4.79
C ILE A 319 -13.92 4.47 6.08
N LEU A 320 -13.18 5.54 6.41
CA LEU A 320 -12.36 5.60 7.62
C LEU A 320 -13.20 5.50 8.89
N LYS A 321 -14.31 6.22 8.98
CA LYS A 321 -15.21 6.19 10.14
C LYS A 321 -15.83 4.80 10.34
N ALA A 322 -16.36 4.21 9.29
CA ALA A 322 -16.97 2.88 9.35
C ALA A 322 -15.95 1.81 9.78
N SER A 323 -14.72 1.90 9.26
CA SER A 323 -13.64 0.97 9.63
C SER A 323 -13.17 1.21 11.07
N MET A 324 -13.00 2.47 11.47
CA MET A 324 -12.59 2.81 12.83
C MET A 324 -13.57 2.27 13.89
N GLU A 325 -14.87 2.43 13.65
CA GLU A 325 -15.90 1.93 14.57
C GLU A 325 -15.90 0.40 14.70
N LYS A 326 -15.56 -0.30 13.61
CA LYS A 326 -15.64 -1.76 13.55
C LYS A 326 -14.36 -2.48 13.97
N CYS A 327 -13.19 -1.86 13.75
CA CYS A 327 -11.93 -2.60 13.84
C CYS A 327 -10.71 -1.82 14.37
N CYS A 328 -10.84 -0.58 14.83
CA CYS A 328 -9.69 0.10 15.42
C CYS A 328 -9.65 -0.03 16.95
N ASP A 329 -8.47 -0.33 17.47
CA ASP A 329 -8.16 -0.41 18.88
C ASP A 329 -7.12 0.65 19.27
N PHE A 330 -7.43 1.44 20.30
CA PHE A 330 -6.53 2.47 20.85
C PHE A 330 -6.13 2.17 22.31
N GLY A 331 -6.42 0.97 22.79
CA GLY A 331 -6.07 0.49 24.13
C GLY A 331 -4.60 0.11 24.28
N ASP A 332 -4.22 -0.30 25.48
CA ASP A 332 -2.83 -0.65 25.82
C ASP A 332 -2.52 -2.15 25.70
N ASP A 333 -3.55 -2.99 25.61
CA ASP A 333 -3.39 -4.46 25.57
C ASP A 333 -3.10 -5.00 24.16
N GLU A 334 -3.28 -4.18 23.13
CA GLU A 334 -3.01 -4.51 21.73
C GLU A 334 -2.00 -3.51 21.16
N ASP A 335 -0.97 -3.98 20.43
CA ASP A 335 0.02 -3.11 19.80
C ASP A 335 -0.48 -2.54 18.45
N ALA A 336 -1.28 -3.30 17.69
CA ALA A 336 -1.86 -2.85 16.43
C ALA A 336 -3.02 -1.85 16.66
N ILE A 337 -3.22 -0.96 15.70
CA ILE A 337 -4.36 -0.03 15.68
C ILE A 337 -5.51 -0.63 14.88
N VAL A 338 -5.23 -1.15 13.68
CA VAL A 338 -6.23 -1.64 12.73
C VAL A 338 -6.29 -3.15 12.77
N LEU A 339 -7.40 -3.65 13.26
CA LEU A 339 -7.71 -5.08 13.31
C LEU A 339 -8.51 -5.49 12.07
N MET A 340 -8.83 -6.79 11.92
CA MET A 340 -9.67 -7.34 10.84
C MET A 340 -9.11 -7.18 9.41
N GLY A 341 -7.79 -7.14 9.25
CA GLY A 341 -7.14 -7.34 7.96
C GLY A 341 -7.26 -8.79 7.51
N SER A 342 -7.29 -9.03 6.21
CA SER A 342 -7.38 -10.39 5.66
C SER A 342 -6.32 -10.59 4.57
N GLU A 343 -5.51 -11.64 4.69
CA GLU A 343 -4.47 -11.94 3.71
C GLU A 343 -5.07 -12.25 2.33
N ARG A 344 -6.13 -13.04 2.31
CA ARG A 344 -6.81 -13.51 1.09
C ARG A 344 -8.24 -13.95 1.36
N TYR A 345 -9.00 -14.18 0.30
CA TYR A 345 -10.26 -14.89 0.38
C TYR A 345 -10.00 -16.36 0.78
N PRO A 346 -10.68 -16.90 1.81
CA PRO A 346 -10.39 -18.26 2.28
C PRO A 346 -11.00 -19.32 1.36
N HIS A 347 -10.17 -20.15 0.75
CA HIS A 347 -10.58 -21.29 -0.09
C HIS A 347 -10.41 -22.64 0.61
N LYS A 348 -9.55 -22.70 1.64
CA LYS A 348 -9.23 -23.90 2.42
C LYS A 348 -9.06 -23.53 3.88
N GLU A 349 -9.12 -24.54 4.75
CA GLU A 349 -9.08 -24.35 6.20
C GLU A 349 -7.85 -23.55 6.68
N SER A 350 -6.68 -23.78 6.09
CA SER A 350 -5.47 -23.03 6.46
C SER A 350 -5.53 -21.53 6.16
N ASP A 351 -6.40 -21.08 5.23
CA ASP A 351 -6.50 -19.66 4.87
C ASP A 351 -7.22 -18.84 5.96
N PHE A 352 -8.02 -19.50 6.83
CA PHE A 352 -8.71 -18.83 7.94
C PHE A 352 -7.74 -18.29 9.00
N ALA A 353 -6.51 -18.80 9.06
CA ALA A 353 -5.48 -18.28 9.97
C ALA A 353 -5.04 -16.84 9.61
N GLY A 354 -5.16 -16.44 8.35
CA GLY A 354 -4.87 -15.10 7.85
C GLY A 354 -6.12 -14.22 7.67
N LEU A 355 -7.28 -14.62 8.23
CA LEU A 355 -8.52 -13.91 8.11
C LEU A 355 -8.82 -13.09 9.38
N HIS A 356 -9.15 -11.82 9.21
CA HIS A 356 -9.49 -10.89 10.29
C HIS A 356 -8.39 -10.76 11.36
N ILE A 357 -7.14 -10.67 10.92
CA ILE A 357 -5.96 -10.43 11.77
C ILE A 357 -5.49 -8.99 11.65
N PRO A 358 -4.79 -8.44 12.65
CA PRO A 358 -4.05 -7.20 12.49
C PRO A 358 -2.94 -7.40 11.46
N ILE A 359 -2.76 -6.42 10.56
CA ILE A 359 -1.65 -6.46 9.60
C ILE A 359 -1.03 -5.06 9.53
N ILE A 360 0.29 -4.99 9.67
CA ILE A 360 1.04 -3.74 9.85
C ILE A 360 0.74 -2.64 8.82
N TYR A 361 0.48 -3.01 7.55
CA TYR A 361 0.14 -2.00 6.55
C TYR A 361 -1.28 -1.41 6.73
N GLY A 362 -2.17 -2.07 7.49
CA GLY A 362 -3.42 -1.47 7.93
C GLY A 362 -3.16 -0.23 8.80
N ASP A 363 -2.27 -0.35 9.78
CA ASP A 363 -1.85 0.74 10.65
C ASP A 363 -1.14 1.85 9.86
N PHE A 364 -0.22 1.45 8.97
CA PHE A 364 0.50 2.41 8.12
C PHE A 364 -0.44 3.28 7.29
N PHE A 365 -1.37 2.68 6.55
CA PHE A 365 -2.31 3.43 5.73
C PHE A 365 -3.31 4.23 6.57
N PHE A 366 -3.70 3.75 7.74
CA PHE A 366 -4.53 4.52 8.65
C PHE A 366 -3.82 5.80 9.13
N VAL A 367 -2.57 5.69 9.56
CA VAL A 367 -1.74 6.84 9.95
C VAL A 367 -1.56 7.81 8.78
N GLU A 368 -1.25 7.30 7.59
CA GLU A 368 -1.10 8.11 6.38
C GLU A 368 -2.40 8.84 6.03
N ALA A 369 -3.57 8.16 6.10
CA ALA A 369 -4.87 8.78 5.85
C ALA A 369 -5.16 9.91 6.85
N MET A 370 -4.89 9.69 8.14
CA MET A 370 -5.06 10.73 9.15
C MET A 370 -4.16 11.94 8.89
N LEU A 371 -2.92 11.74 8.47
CA LEU A 371 -2.01 12.82 8.10
C LEU A 371 -2.48 13.59 6.86
N LYS A 372 -3.03 12.91 5.85
CA LYS A 372 -3.65 13.57 4.69
C LYS A 372 -4.84 14.44 5.11
N LEU A 373 -5.67 13.98 6.04
CA LEU A 373 -6.77 14.77 6.61
C LEU A 373 -6.26 15.95 7.45
N LYS A 374 -5.13 15.82 8.12
CA LYS A 374 -4.42 16.92 8.82
C LYS A 374 -3.63 17.83 7.86
N LYS A 375 -3.74 17.61 6.54
CA LYS A 375 -3.08 18.39 5.48
C LYS A 375 -1.56 18.37 5.52
N SER A 376 -0.99 17.23 5.89
CA SER A 376 0.43 17.01 5.70
C SER A 376 0.78 17.05 4.20
N ASP A 377 1.81 17.83 3.86
CA ASP A 377 2.31 17.92 2.48
C ASP A 377 3.37 16.83 2.19
N PHE A 378 3.76 16.03 3.18
CA PHE A 378 4.74 14.98 3.00
C PHE A 378 4.11 13.75 2.35
N LEU A 379 4.42 13.52 1.08
CA LEU A 379 4.08 12.30 0.35
C LEU A 379 5.22 11.29 0.53
N ILE A 380 4.96 10.22 1.25
CA ILE A 380 5.99 9.20 1.56
C ILE A 380 6.36 8.32 0.36
N TRP A 381 5.49 8.26 -0.65
CA TRP A 381 5.65 7.49 -1.89
C TRP A 381 6.52 8.16 -2.93
#